data_70950751f6cb7299e2203171c0ae4e9b
#
_entry.id   70950751f6cb7299e2203171c0ae4e9b
#
_cell.length_a   1.000
_cell.length_b   1.000
_cell.length_c   1.000
_cell.angle_alpha   90.00
_cell.angle_beta   90.00
_cell.angle_gamma   90.00
#
_symmetry.space_group_name_H-M   'P 1'
#
loop_
_entity.id
_entity.type
_entity.pdbx_description
1 polymer ?
#
loop_
_entity_poly.entity_id
_entity_poly.type
_entity_poly.pdbx_seq_one_letter_code
_entity_poly.pdbx_strand_id
1 'polypeptide(L)'
;MSLSLYFKFILAYLAFGIAGFIAIATLSSKLTHNYLISSRSGILYDEANLIASTYSNVYEGSDLDLNQAYPQLKAVATFLDSYIWIMSKDGKVIVDSANNKTNSTIEGFNPLATGNKSYMTGSYFGSFPFDVLSVSAPITGNYKTYGYIVIHLPMTKVVESQNKILNIVYITFFIVFLLSTLILIVFHKIVYTPLREITTAAKRYAQGDLSFKANVTTNDEMGYLA
;
A
#
# COMPACT_ATOMS: atom_id res chain seq x y z
N MET A 1 -28.54 15.65 -32.53
CA MET A 1 -29.22 14.46 -31.97
C MET A 1 -29.21 14.57 -30.46
N SER A 2 -30.38 14.72 -29.82
CA SER A 2 -30.47 14.70 -28.35
C SER A 2 -30.28 13.25 -27.86
N LEU A 3 -29.24 13.00 -27.12
CA LEU A 3 -29.02 11.71 -26.47
C LEU A 3 -30.22 11.35 -25.59
N SER A 4 -30.65 10.09 -25.63
CA SER A 4 -31.74 9.61 -24.77
C SER A 4 -31.39 9.80 -23.30
N LEU A 5 -32.37 10.04 -22.44
CA LEU A 5 -32.16 10.20 -20.99
C LEU A 5 -31.39 9.02 -20.39
N TYR A 6 -31.71 7.80 -20.81
CA TYR A 6 -31.03 6.59 -20.40
C TYR A 6 -29.51 6.59 -20.73
N PHE A 7 -29.18 7.02 -21.95
CA PHE A 7 -27.77 7.10 -22.35
C PHE A 7 -27.00 8.13 -21.52
N LYS A 8 -27.62 9.25 -21.16
CA LYS A 8 -27.03 10.26 -20.28
C LYS A 8 -26.75 9.69 -18.88
N PHE A 9 -27.68 8.87 -18.34
CA PHE A 9 -27.46 8.20 -17.05
C PHE A 9 -26.34 7.17 -17.10
N ILE A 10 -26.25 6.34 -18.14
CA ILE A 10 -25.14 5.40 -18.31
C ILE A 10 -23.80 6.13 -18.38
N LEU A 11 -23.73 7.20 -19.17
CA LEU A 11 -22.50 7.98 -19.32
C LEU A 11 -22.07 8.62 -17.98
N ALA A 12 -23.01 9.17 -17.23
CA ALA A 12 -22.75 9.73 -15.91
C ALA A 12 -22.28 8.64 -14.92
N TYR A 13 -22.90 7.47 -14.94
CA TYR A 13 -22.52 6.33 -14.12
C TYR A 13 -21.09 5.85 -14.43
N LEU A 14 -20.76 5.70 -15.72
CA LEU A 14 -19.40 5.30 -16.14
C LEU A 14 -18.36 6.37 -15.76
N ALA A 15 -18.68 7.65 -15.97
CA ALA A 15 -17.79 8.74 -15.58
C ALA A 15 -17.54 8.76 -14.06
N PHE A 16 -18.59 8.54 -13.26
CA PHE A 16 -18.47 8.42 -11.81
C PHE A 16 -17.64 7.20 -11.39
N GLY A 17 -17.85 6.04 -12.05
CA GLY A 17 -17.05 4.83 -11.81
C GLY A 17 -15.58 5.03 -12.11
N ILE A 18 -15.24 5.64 -13.24
CA ILE A 18 -13.85 5.94 -13.62
C ILE A 18 -13.23 6.95 -12.65
N ALA A 19 -13.93 8.03 -12.32
CA ALA A 19 -13.45 9.01 -11.35
C ALA A 19 -13.22 8.39 -9.97
N GLY A 20 -14.15 7.54 -9.51
CA GLY A 20 -14.04 6.78 -8.28
C GLY A 20 -12.84 5.82 -8.27
N PHE A 21 -12.63 5.11 -9.39
CA PHE A 21 -11.46 4.23 -9.53
C PHE A 21 -10.15 4.99 -9.43
N ILE A 22 -10.02 6.12 -10.15
CA ILE A 22 -8.81 6.96 -10.12
C ILE A 22 -8.56 7.48 -8.68
N ALA A 23 -9.61 7.96 -8.02
CA ALA A 23 -9.51 8.45 -6.65
C ALA A 23 -9.06 7.36 -5.66
N ILE A 24 -9.67 6.18 -5.72
CA ILE A 24 -9.32 5.04 -4.88
C ILE A 24 -7.91 4.55 -5.19
N ALA A 25 -7.54 4.40 -6.46
CA ALA A 25 -6.23 3.91 -6.86
C ALA A 25 -5.10 4.85 -6.38
N THR A 26 -5.25 6.16 -6.57
CA THR A 26 -4.24 7.14 -6.16
C THR A 26 -4.13 7.24 -4.65
N LEU A 27 -5.27 7.34 -3.94
CA LEU A 27 -5.29 7.47 -2.49
C LEU A 27 -4.78 6.20 -1.80
N SER A 28 -5.28 5.01 -2.21
CA SER A 28 -4.85 3.74 -1.63
C SER A 28 -3.37 3.48 -1.87
N SER A 29 -2.84 3.80 -3.07
CA SER A 29 -1.42 3.63 -3.36
C SER A 29 -0.55 4.45 -2.41
N LYS A 30 -0.85 5.74 -2.23
CA LYS A 30 -0.09 6.63 -1.35
C LYS A 30 -0.19 6.24 0.14
N LEU A 31 -1.40 5.94 0.60
CA LEU A 31 -1.63 5.56 1.99
C LEU A 31 -0.97 4.23 2.33
N THR A 32 -1.10 3.22 1.45
CA THR A 32 -0.48 1.90 1.64
C THR A 32 1.04 2.01 1.64
N HIS A 33 1.63 2.79 0.72
CA HIS A 33 3.07 3.01 0.69
C HIS A 33 3.59 3.59 2.02
N ASN A 34 2.99 4.69 2.47
CA ASN A 34 3.40 5.34 3.72
C ASN A 34 3.21 4.43 4.95
N TYR A 35 2.09 3.71 4.99
CA TYR A 35 1.80 2.75 6.05
C TYR A 35 2.84 1.63 6.09
N LEU A 36 3.19 1.04 4.94
CA LEU A 36 4.16 -0.05 4.87
C LEU A 36 5.55 0.42 5.28
N ILE A 37 6.01 1.60 4.84
CA ILE A 37 7.29 2.15 5.27
C ILE A 37 7.31 2.35 6.78
N SER A 38 6.30 2.99 7.35
CA SER A 38 6.22 3.25 8.79
C SER A 38 6.14 1.96 9.60
N SER A 39 5.29 1.01 9.18
CA SER A 39 5.11 -0.26 9.87
C SER A 39 6.38 -1.13 9.78
N ARG A 40 6.99 -1.24 8.60
CA ARG A 40 8.20 -2.03 8.39
C ARG A 40 9.40 -1.42 9.13
N SER A 41 9.56 -0.09 9.07
CA SER A 41 10.66 0.56 9.81
C SER A 41 10.53 0.35 11.32
N GLY A 42 9.32 0.37 11.88
CA GLY A 42 9.10 0.07 13.29
C GLY A 42 9.52 -1.34 13.67
N ILE A 43 9.05 -2.35 12.92
CA ILE A 43 9.40 -3.76 13.15
C ILE A 43 10.92 -3.98 13.05
N LEU A 44 11.54 -3.43 12.01
CA LEU A 44 12.99 -3.57 11.81
C LEU A 44 13.79 -2.85 12.90
N TYR A 45 13.31 -1.71 13.40
CA TYR A 45 13.95 -0.98 14.48
C TYR A 45 13.88 -1.75 15.81
N ASP A 46 12.72 -2.34 16.12
CA ASP A 46 12.55 -3.17 17.31
C ASP A 46 13.49 -4.40 17.27
N GLU A 47 13.60 -5.04 16.11
CA GLU A 47 14.50 -6.17 15.90
C GLU A 47 15.98 -5.73 16.00
N ALA A 48 16.33 -4.58 15.41
CA ALA A 48 17.68 -4.04 15.53
C ALA A 48 18.07 -3.75 17.00
N ASN A 49 17.14 -3.23 17.81
CA ASN A 49 17.35 -3.02 19.23
C ASN A 49 17.50 -4.35 19.99
N LEU A 50 16.70 -5.36 19.67
CA LEU A 50 16.81 -6.69 20.28
C LEU A 50 18.19 -7.30 19.99
N ILE A 51 18.63 -7.26 18.74
CA ILE A 51 19.97 -7.72 18.34
C ILE A 51 21.04 -6.88 19.06
N ALA A 52 20.92 -5.55 19.07
CA ALA A 52 21.87 -4.66 19.75
C ALA A 52 22.01 -4.97 21.23
N SER A 53 20.90 -5.24 21.93
CA SER A 53 20.91 -5.60 23.35
C SER A 53 21.61 -6.95 23.60
N THR A 54 21.43 -7.92 22.70
CA THR A 54 22.09 -9.23 22.78
C THR A 54 23.60 -9.10 22.64
N TYR A 55 24.07 -8.26 21.71
CA TYR A 55 25.49 -8.04 21.46
C TYR A 55 26.14 -7.04 22.44
N SER A 56 25.38 -6.22 23.17
CA SER A 56 25.95 -5.31 24.18
C SER A 56 26.74 -6.05 25.25
N ASN A 57 26.24 -7.19 25.74
CA ASN A 57 26.91 -8.02 26.75
C ASN A 57 28.20 -8.69 26.25
N VAL A 58 28.29 -8.94 24.94
CA VAL A 58 29.45 -9.56 24.31
C VAL A 58 30.59 -8.56 24.13
N TYR A 59 30.27 -7.30 23.82
CA TYR A 59 31.24 -6.22 23.66
C TYR A 59 31.93 -5.81 24.97
N GLU A 60 31.33 -6.10 26.12
CA GLU A 60 31.94 -5.79 27.44
C GLU A 60 33.03 -6.77 27.87
N GLY A 61 33.11 -7.95 27.27
CA GLY A 61 33.93 -9.04 27.80
C GLY A 61 35.06 -9.58 26.92
N SER A 62 35.01 -9.46 25.61
CA SER A 62 36.02 -10.00 24.68
C SER A 62 35.66 -9.72 23.21
N ASP A 63 36.62 -9.99 22.32
CA ASP A 63 36.42 -9.94 20.87
C ASP A 63 35.14 -10.66 20.45
N LEU A 64 34.29 -9.98 19.66
CA LEU A 64 33.07 -10.53 19.10
C LEU A 64 33.40 -11.83 18.37
N ASP A 65 32.89 -12.96 18.84
CA ASP A 65 33.08 -14.22 18.12
C ASP A 65 32.26 -14.21 16.82
N LEU A 66 32.90 -13.72 15.75
CA LEU A 66 32.33 -13.59 14.44
C LEU A 66 31.80 -14.92 13.88
N ASN A 67 32.39 -16.05 14.33
CA ASN A 67 31.98 -17.38 13.89
C ASN A 67 30.60 -17.76 14.44
N GLN A 68 30.23 -17.24 15.62
CA GLN A 68 28.93 -17.47 16.22
C GLN A 68 27.91 -16.40 15.79
N ALA A 69 28.33 -15.14 15.62
CA ALA A 69 27.47 -14.04 15.25
C ALA A 69 26.89 -14.18 13.81
N TYR A 70 27.75 -14.57 12.86
CA TYR A 70 27.34 -14.62 11.44
C TYR A 70 26.17 -15.57 11.15
N PRO A 71 26.15 -16.84 11.61
CA PRO A 71 25.04 -17.75 11.35
C PRO A 71 23.70 -17.26 11.93
N GLN A 72 23.74 -16.67 13.13
CA GLN A 72 22.55 -16.15 13.80
C GLN A 72 21.98 -14.95 13.03
N LEU A 73 22.83 -13.97 12.69
CA LEU A 73 22.41 -12.81 11.90
C LEU A 73 21.91 -13.20 10.51
N LYS A 74 22.54 -14.20 9.88
CA LYS A 74 22.09 -14.72 8.59
C LYS A 74 20.69 -15.35 8.67
N ALA A 75 20.42 -16.09 9.74
CA ALA A 75 19.10 -16.69 9.95
C ALA A 75 18.02 -15.61 10.12
N VAL A 76 18.26 -14.60 10.96
CA VAL A 76 17.35 -13.47 11.15
C VAL A 76 17.19 -12.65 9.86
N ALA A 77 18.28 -12.35 9.16
CA ALA A 77 18.25 -11.64 7.89
C ALA A 77 17.42 -12.36 6.82
N THR A 78 17.54 -13.69 6.75
CA THR A 78 16.75 -14.52 5.85
C THR A 78 15.27 -14.49 6.22
N PHE A 79 14.94 -14.56 7.51
CA PHE A 79 13.56 -14.49 7.99
C PHE A 79 12.90 -13.13 7.69
N LEU A 80 13.67 -12.04 7.81
CA LEU A 80 13.20 -10.67 7.56
C LEU A 80 13.29 -10.25 6.09
N ASP A 81 13.78 -11.11 5.18
CA ASP A 81 14.09 -10.75 3.79
C ASP A 81 15.02 -9.51 3.68
N SER A 82 15.97 -9.38 4.60
CA SER A 82 16.79 -8.18 4.80
C SER A 82 18.28 -8.49 4.84
N TYR A 83 19.10 -7.43 4.88
CA TYR A 83 20.52 -7.51 5.17
C TYR A 83 20.78 -6.92 6.55
N ILE A 84 21.58 -7.58 7.38
CA ILE A 84 21.92 -7.12 8.73
C ILE A 84 23.42 -6.90 8.82
N TRP A 85 23.80 -5.69 9.23
CA TRP A 85 25.18 -5.33 9.48
C TRP A 85 25.42 -5.04 10.97
N ILE A 86 26.56 -5.50 11.48
CA ILE A 86 27.16 -4.96 12.70
C ILE A 86 28.25 -3.99 12.25
N MET A 87 28.11 -2.75 12.69
CA MET A 87 29.02 -1.67 12.31
C MET A 87 29.73 -1.08 13.53
N SER A 88 31.00 -0.71 13.37
CA SER A 88 31.67 0.13 14.35
C SER A 88 31.11 1.54 14.36
N LYS A 89 31.39 2.33 15.41
CA LYS A 89 31.01 3.74 15.49
C LYS A 89 31.56 4.60 14.35
N ASP A 90 32.69 4.17 13.74
CA ASP A 90 33.37 4.88 12.66
C ASP A 90 32.91 4.45 11.26
N GLY A 91 31.85 3.64 11.17
CA GLY A 91 31.27 3.21 9.89
C GLY A 91 31.91 1.99 9.24
N LYS A 92 32.81 1.26 9.93
CA LYS A 92 33.35 0.01 9.43
C LYS A 92 32.34 -1.12 9.64
N VAL A 93 32.03 -1.88 8.61
CA VAL A 93 31.19 -3.09 8.69
C VAL A 93 32.02 -4.23 9.27
N ILE A 94 31.67 -4.68 10.46
CA ILE A 94 32.35 -5.77 11.18
C ILE A 94 31.79 -7.12 10.73
N VAL A 95 30.44 -7.21 10.64
CA VAL A 95 29.73 -8.39 10.16
C VAL A 95 28.69 -7.96 9.16
N ASP A 96 28.57 -8.69 8.06
CA ASP A 96 27.50 -8.56 7.08
C ASP A 96 26.85 -9.94 6.90
N SER A 97 25.54 -10.03 7.12
CA SER A 97 24.79 -11.27 6.98
C SER A 97 24.84 -11.88 5.56
N ALA A 98 25.12 -11.06 4.53
CA ALA A 98 25.35 -11.50 3.16
C ALA A 98 26.83 -11.73 2.80
N ASN A 99 27.74 -11.38 3.72
CA ASN A 99 29.20 -11.47 3.55
C ASN A 99 29.80 -10.69 2.36
N ASN A 100 29.08 -9.69 1.85
CA ASN A 100 29.52 -8.90 0.68
C ASN A 100 30.33 -7.66 1.07
N LYS A 101 30.09 -7.09 2.25
CA LYS A 101 30.63 -5.82 2.73
C LYS A 101 31.47 -5.95 4.01
N THR A 102 31.66 -7.16 4.50
CA THR A 102 32.49 -7.40 5.71
C THR A 102 33.85 -6.76 5.54
N ASN A 103 34.33 -6.05 6.57
CA ASN A 103 35.57 -5.26 6.61
C ASN A 103 35.62 -4.02 5.70
N SER A 104 34.52 -3.64 5.01
CA SER A 104 34.47 -2.38 4.29
C SER A 104 34.11 -1.21 5.22
N THR A 105 34.55 0.00 4.88
CA THR A 105 34.14 1.23 5.57
C THR A 105 33.15 1.99 4.70
N ILE A 106 32.07 2.43 5.30
CA ILE A 106 31.03 3.19 4.62
C ILE A 106 31.39 4.66 4.67
N GLU A 107 31.72 5.24 3.50
CA GLU A 107 32.07 6.65 3.39
C GLU A 107 30.86 7.53 3.71
N GLY A 108 31.09 8.58 4.50
CA GLY A 108 30.02 9.49 4.91
C GLY A 108 29.03 8.91 5.92
N PHE A 109 29.32 7.77 6.52
CA PHE A 109 28.46 7.18 7.56
C PHE A 109 28.18 8.19 8.68
N ASN A 110 26.92 8.44 8.92
CA ASN A 110 26.45 9.29 10.01
C ASN A 110 25.25 8.60 10.67
N PRO A 111 25.39 8.06 11.89
CA PRO A 111 24.30 7.39 12.58
C PRO A 111 23.13 8.32 12.91
N LEU A 112 23.34 9.64 12.90
CA LEU A 112 22.31 10.65 13.13
C LEU A 112 21.65 11.16 11.82
N ALA A 113 22.03 10.64 10.65
CA ALA A 113 21.51 11.07 9.36
C ALA A 113 19.98 10.85 9.19
N THR A 114 19.40 9.97 10.01
CA THR A 114 17.95 9.75 10.05
C THR A 114 17.17 10.97 10.61
N GLY A 115 17.83 11.88 11.29
CA GLY A 115 17.19 13.01 11.96
C GLY A 115 16.12 12.52 12.96
N ASN A 116 14.90 13.09 12.86
CA ASN A 116 13.77 12.69 13.70
C ASN A 116 13.07 11.39 13.22
N LYS A 117 13.51 10.81 12.11
CA LYS A 117 12.98 9.54 11.61
C LYS A 117 13.85 8.40 12.07
N SER A 118 13.24 7.29 12.51
CA SER A 118 13.95 6.07 12.92
C SER A 118 14.51 5.29 11.74
N TYR A 119 14.38 5.80 10.50
CA TYR A 119 14.76 5.09 9.28
C TYR A 119 15.28 6.04 8.18
N MET A 120 16.02 5.47 7.24
CA MET A 120 16.47 6.11 6.01
C MET A 120 16.05 5.28 4.81
N THR A 121 15.67 5.94 3.70
CA THR A 121 15.38 5.28 2.42
C THR A 121 16.37 5.76 1.36
N GLY A 122 16.79 4.86 0.48
CA GLY A 122 17.75 5.13 -0.59
C GLY A 122 18.88 4.12 -0.61
N SER A 123 19.99 4.44 -1.28
CA SER A 123 21.14 3.54 -1.48
C SER A 123 22.02 3.31 -0.22
N TYR A 124 21.63 3.82 0.93
CA TYR A 124 22.39 3.80 2.18
C TYR A 124 23.88 4.18 1.97
N PHE A 125 24.12 5.49 1.86
CA PHE A 125 25.46 6.05 1.60
C PHE A 125 26.14 5.44 0.36
N GLY A 126 25.37 5.11 -0.70
CA GLY A 126 25.91 4.51 -1.92
C GLY A 126 26.36 3.04 -1.78
N SER A 127 26.00 2.38 -0.69
CA SER A 127 26.43 0.99 -0.40
C SER A 127 25.67 -0.05 -1.21
N PHE A 128 24.45 0.26 -1.65
CA PHE A 128 23.60 -0.62 -2.45
C PHE A 128 23.35 -0.01 -3.84
N PRO A 129 23.30 -0.84 -4.91
CA PRO A 129 22.93 -0.41 -6.26
C PRO A 129 21.40 -0.20 -6.43
N PHE A 130 20.62 -0.42 -5.37
CA PHE A 130 19.17 -0.29 -5.30
C PHE A 130 18.75 0.38 -4.00
N ASP A 131 17.52 0.88 -3.94
CA ASP A 131 17.00 1.50 -2.74
C ASP A 131 16.67 0.47 -1.65
N VAL A 132 17.02 0.81 -0.42
CA VAL A 132 16.74 0.05 0.79
C VAL A 132 16.05 0.94 1.82
N LEU A 133 15.20 0.35 2.64
CA LEU A 133 14.71 0.90 3.89
C LEU A 133 15.68 0.46 4.99
N SER A 134 16.42 1.41 5.57
CA SER A 134 17.46 1.13 6.55
C SER A 134 17.09 1.69 7.91
N VAL A 135 17.25 0.88 8.94
CA VAL A 135 17.13 1.28 10.34
C VAL A 135 18.44 1.03 11.06
N SER A 136 18.74 1.84 12.07
CA SER A 136 19.99 1.75 12.84
C SER A 136 19.67 1.81 14.33
N ALA A 137 20.16 0.83 15.09
CA ALA A 137 20.08 0.79 16.56
C ALA A 137 21.48 0.78 17.17
N PRO A 138 21.77 1.59 18.19
CA PRO A 138 23.10 1.62 18.81
C PRO A 138 23.30 0.40 19.71
N ILE A 139 24.49 -0.18 19.64
CA ILE A 139 24.98 -1.16 20.62
C ILE A 139 25.60 -0.37 21.76
N THR A 140 24.94 -0.35 22.92
CA THR A 140 25.35 0.46 24.07
C THR A 140 25.68 -0.42 25.28
N GLY A 141 26.67 -0.02 26.06
CA GLY A 141 27.03 -0.61 27.36
C GLY A 141 27.93 0.34 28.11
N ASN A 142 27.92 0.30 29.46
CA ASN A 142 28.72 1.14 30.32
C ASN A 142 28.68 2.65 29.94
N TYR A 143 27.50 3.17 29.60
CA TYR A 143 27.26 4.57 29.16
C TYR A 143 28.05 4.96 27.89
N LYS A 144 28.45 3.98 27.06
CA LYS A 144 29.14 4.21 25.77
C LYS A 144 28.42 3.49 24.62
N THR A 145 28.53 4.06 23.44
CA THR A 145 28.13 3.39 22.21
C THR A 145 29.34 2.67 21.63
N TYR A 146 29.23 1.39 21.40
CA TYR A 146 30.29 0.53 20.84
C TYR A 146 30.21 0.43 19.33
N GLY A 147 29.00 0.46 18.80
CA GLY A 147 28.71 0.33 17.39
C GLY A 147 27.22 0.42 17.11
N TYR A 148 26.82 -0.09 15.95
CA TYR A 148 25.43 -0.05 15.49
C TYR A 148 25.04 -1.39 14.86
N ILE A 149 23.81 -1.81 15.11
CA ILE A 149 23.12 -2.80 14.27
C ILE A 149 22.36 -2.04 13.21
N VAL A 150 22.59 -2.37 11.96
CA VAL A 150 21.87 -1.76 10.85
C VAL A 150 21.15 -2.84 10.04
N ILE A 151 19.85 -2.68 9.85
CA ILE A 151 19.04 -3.61 9.07
C ILE A 151 18.58 -2.88 7.81
N HIS A 152 18.80 -3.51 6.66
CA HIS A 152 18.47 -2.98 5.34
C HIS A 152 17.43 -3.88 4.67
N LEU A 153 16.21 -3.40 4.51
CA LEU A 153 15.17 -4.09 3.75
C LEU A 153 15.13 -3.54 2.32
N PRO A 154 15.30 -4.36 1.28
CA PRO A 154 15.15 -3.91 -0.10
C PRO A 154 13.77 -3.29 -0.34
N MET A 155 13.71 -2.11 -0.96
CA MET A 155 12.44 -1.43 -1.28
C MET A 155 11.57 -2.26 -2.22
N THR A 156 12.14 -3.18 -3.00
CA THR A 156 11.39 -4.14 -3.81
C THR A 156 10.43 -4.99 -2.99
N LYS A 157 10.82 -5.38 -1.75
CA LYS A 157 9.95 -6.13 -0.82
C LYS A 157 8.78 -5.29 -0.30
N VAL A 158 9.01 -4.00 -0.08
CA VAL A 158 7.95 -3.05 0.30
C VAL A 158 6.97 -2.88 -0.86
N VAL A 159 7.47 -2.68 -2.09
CA VAL A 159 6.65 -2.55 -3.30
C VAL A 159 5.87 -3.84 -3.60
N GLU A 160 6.48 -5.01 -3.42
CA GLU A 160 5.79 -6.30 -3.59
C GLU A 160 4.62 -6.43 -2.62
N SER A 161 4.84 -6.08 -1.34
CA SER A 161 3.77 -6.08 -0.33
C SER A 161 2.68 -5.06 -0.65
N GLN A 162 3.06 -3.86 -1.12
CA GLN A 162 2.14 -2.83 -1.59
C GLN A 162 1.26 -3.34 -2.72
N ASN A 163 1.85 -3.95 -3.75
CA ASN A 163 1.12 -4.47 -4.91
C ASN A 163 0.12 -5.57 -4.52
N LYS A 164 0.46 -6.44 -3.56
CA LYS A 164 -0.48 -7.44 -3.04
C LYS A 164 -1.71 -6.79 -2.41
N ILE A 165 -1.52 -5.75 -1.59
CA ILE A 165 -2.63 -5.01 -0.97
C ILE A 165 -3.46 -4.28 -2.02
N LEU A 166 -2.80 -3.59 -2.97
CA LEU A 166 -3.50 -2.86 -4.03
C LEU A 166 -4.32 -3.77 -4.94
N ASN A 167 -3.83 -4.98 -5.25
CA ASN A 167 -4.60 -5.95 -6.00
C ASN A 167 -5.91 -6.33 -5.30
N ILE A 168 -5.89 -6.51 -3.97
CA ILE A 168 -7.11 -6.77 -3.20
C ILE A 168 -8.07 -5.58 -3.31
N VAL A 169 -7.58 -4.36 -3.20
CA VAL A 169 -8.38 -3.13 -3.33
C VAL A 169 -9.03 -3.05 -4.72
N TYR A 170 -8.25 -3.32 -5.78
CA TYR A 170 -8.76 -3.25 -7.16
C TYR A 170 -9.80 -4.32 -7.45
N ILE A 171 -9.58 -5.56 -6.99
CA ILE A 171 -10.56 -6.64 -7.13
C ILE A 171 -11.85 -6.30 -6.39
N THR A 172 -11.73 -5.80 -5.16
CA THR A 172 -12.89 -5.39 -4.36
C THR A 172 -13.68 -4.27 -5.05
N PHE A 173 -12.98 -3.25 -5.56
CA PHE A 173 -13.62 -2.17 -6.32
C PHE A 173 -14.36 -2.71 -7.55
N PHE A 174 -13.73 -3.62 -8.30
CA PHE A 174 -14.34 -4.22 -9.48
C PHE A 174 -15.62 -5.00 -9.15
N ILE A 175 -15.62 -5.79 -8.07
CA ILE A 175 -16.81 -6.51 -7.61
C ILE A 175 -17.93 -5.53 -7.23
N VAL A 176 -17.62 -4.48 -6.47
CA VAL A 176 -18.62 -3.45 -6.07
C VAL A 176 -19.18 -2.73 -7.30
N PHE A 177 -18.32 -2.39 -8.27
CA PHE A 177 -18.73 -1.76 -9.51
C PHE A 177 -19.67 -2.67 -10.34
N LEU A 178 -19.37 -3.97 -10.38
CA LEU A 178 -20.22 -4.96 -11.07
C LEU A 178 -21.59 -5.10 -10.39
N LEU A 179 -21.62 -5.19 -9.06
CA LEU A 179 -22.87 -5.22 -8.30
C LEU A 179 -23.70 -3.94 -8.50
N SER A 180 -23.05 -2.78 -8.51
CA SER A 180 -23.70 -1.50 -8.80
C SER A 180 -24.28 -1.45 -10.21
N THR A 181 -23.64 -2.10 -11.20
CA THR A 181 -24.16 -2.24 -12.56
C THR A 181 -25.45 -3.07 -12.60
N LEU A 182 -25.57 -4.12 -11.77
CA LEU A 182 -26.82 -4.88 -11.64
C LEU A 182 -27.96 -4.01 -11.15
N ILE A 183 -27.71 -3.14 -10.17
CA ILE A 183 -28.73 -2.19 -9.68
C ILE A 183 -29.17 -1.25 -10.80
N LEU A 184 -28.26 -0.79 -11.65
CA LEU A 184 -28.59 0.05 -12.80
C LEU A 184 -29.53 -0.67 -13.80
N ILE A 185 -29.34 -1.97 -14.04
CA ILE A 185 -30.20 -2.79 -14.89
C ILE A 185 -31.59 -2.93 -14.28
N VAL A 186 -31.67 -3.18 -12.98
CA VAL A 186 -32.95 -3.26 -12.25
C VAL A 186 -33.68 -1.90 -12.32
N PHE A 187 -32.99 -0.80 -12.07
CA PHE A 187 -33.54 0.55 -12.18
C PHE A 187 -34.08 0.84 -13.57
N HIS A 188 -33.38 0.38 -14.62
CA HIS A 188 -33.89 0.53 -16.00
C HIS A 188 -35.25 -0.11 -16.19
N LYS A 189 -35.47 -1.34 -15.66
CA LYS A 189 -36.74 -2.07 -15.81
C LYS A 189 -37.86 -1.50 -14.93
N ILE A 190 -37.53 -1.14 -13.69
CA ILE A 190 -38.54 -0.76 -12.70
C ILE A 190 -38.94 0.71 -12.83
N VAL A 191 -38.04 1.59 -13.21
CA VAL A 191 -38.27 3.03 -13.22
C VAL A 191 -38.30 3.61 -14.64
N TYR A 192 -37.22 3.37 -15.41
CA TYR A 192 -37.08 4.04 -16.71
C TYR A 192 -38.12 3.59 -17.75
N THR A 193 -38.38 2.30 -17.84
CA THR A 193 -39.36 1.78 -18.84
C THR A 193 -40.78 2.28 -18.58
N PRO A 194 -41.35 2.16 -17.36
CA PRO A 194 -42.67 2.72 -17.06
C PRO A 194 -42.75 4.23 -17.30
N LEU A 195 -41.76 4.99 -16.85
CA LEU A 195 -41.71 6.44 -17.04
C LEU A 195 -41.74 6.84 -18.53
N ARG A 196 -41.08 6.07 -19.39
CA ARG A 196 -41.08 6.27 -20.83
C ARG A 196 -42.45 6.00 -21.43
N GLU A 197 -43.12 4.95 -20.97
CA GLU A 197 -44.49 4.63 -21.41
C GLU A 197 -45.47 5.72 -21.04
N ILE A 198 -45.48 6.18 -19.80
CA ILE A 198 -46.31 7.30 -19.32
C ILE A 198 -46.03 8.56 -20.15
N THR A 199 -44.76 8.89 -20.39
CA THR A 199 -44.39 10.05 -21.20
C THR A 199 -44.89 9.91 -22.65
N THR A 200 -44.88 8.69 -23.20
CA THR A 200 -45.39 8.42 -24.54
C THR A 200 -46.90 8.57 -24.60
N ALA A 201 -47.64 8.06 -23.59
CA ALA A 201 -49.07 8.22 -23.46
C ALA A 201 -49.46 9.71 -23.40
N ALA A 202 -48.80 10.48 -22.53
CA ALA A 202 -49.04 11.91 -22.40
C ALA A 202 -48.81 12.68 -23.71
N LYS A 203 -47.78 12.32 -24.47
CA LYS A 203 -47.54 12.94 -25.80
C LYS A 203 -48.63 12.61 -26.80
N ARG A 204 -49.12 11.37 -26.84
CA ARG A 204 -50.25 10.97 -27.74
C ARG A 204 -51.54 11.67 -27.36
N TYR A 205 -51.84 11.76 -26.06
CA TYR A 205 -53.02 12.51 -25.59
C TYR A 205 -52.95 13.98 -25.98
N ALA A 206 -51.81 14.62 -25.88
CA ALA A 206 -51.60 15.99 -26.33
C ALA A 206 -51.79 16.16 -27.85
N GLN A 207 -51.68 15.09 -28.64
CA GLN A 207 -51.90 15.06 -30.09
C GLN A 207 -53.34 14.64 -30.48
N GLY A 208 -54.20 14.39 -29.47
CA GLY A 208 -55.59 14.01 -29.69
C GLY A 208 -55.86 12.50 -29.79
N ASP A 209 -54.85 11.66 -29.68
CA ASP A 209 -54.98 10.19 -29.64
C ASP A 209 -55.25 9.71 -28.21
N LEU A 210 -56.53 9.69 -27.85
CA LEU A 210 -57.03 9.22 -26.55
C LEU A 210 -57.20 7.69 -26.49
N SER A 211 -56.91 6.96 -27.56
CA SER A 211 -57.06 5.51 -27.64
C SER A 211 -55.85 4.76 -27.03
N PHE A 212 -54.71 5.41 -26.90
CA PHE A 212 -53.51 4.82 -26.36
C PHE A 212 -53.63 4.61 -24.85
N LYS A 213 -53.29 3.42 -24.36
CA LYS A 213 -53.18 3.11 -22.93
C LYS A 213 -51.75 2.79 -22.56
N ALA A 214 -51.24 3.41 -21.53
CA ALA A 214 -49.93 3.03 -20.96
C ALA A 214 -50.05 1.62 -20.35
N ASN A 215 -49.13 0.74 -20.72
CA ASN A 215 -49.07 -0.63 -20.18
C ASN A 215 -48.17 -0.71 -18.96
N VAL A 216 -48.48 0.05 -17.91
CA VAL A 216 -47.74 0.04 -16.64
C VAL A 216 -48.54 -0.77 -15.63
N THR A 217 -47.95 -1.88 -15.18
CA THR A 217 -48.60 -2.86 -14.28
C THR A 217 -47.99 -2.87 -12.88
N THR A 218 -47.29 -1.81 -12.50
CA THR A 218 -46.68 -1.69 -11.15
C THR A 218 -47.70 -1.23 -10.11
N ASN A 219 -47.61 -1.72 -8.87
CA ASN A 219 -48.45 -1.32 -7.73
C ASN A 219 -47.79 -0.22 -6.89
N ASP A 220 -47.14 0.73 -7.53
CA ASP A 220 -46.46 1.87 -6.94
C ASP A 220 -46.95 3.20 -7.53
N GLU A 221 -46.26 4.30 -7.25
CA GLU A 221 -46.58 5.63 -7.74
C GLU A 221 -46.58 5.69 -9.27
N MET A 222 -45.81 4.84 -9.93
CA MET A 222 -45.77 4.74 -11.39
C MET A 222 -47.06 4.13 -11.96
N GLY A 223 -47.59 3.09 -11.29
CA GLY A 223 -48.85 2.49 -11.65
C GLY A 223 -50.05 3.42 -11.39
N TYR A 224 -49.97 4.25 -10.34
CA TYR A 224 -50.98 5.25 -10.05
C TYR A 224 -50.97 6.40 -11.09
N LEU A 225 -49.83 6.77 -11.62
CA LEU A 225 -49.66 7.83 -12.60
C LEU A 225 -50.04 7.40 -14.02
N ALA A 226 -50.05 6.10 -14.32
CA ALA A 226 -50.39 5.54 -15.64
C ALA A 226 -51.87 5.37 -15.88
#